data_8d7c52e65b7ac756e5c6a5c988fba35a
#
_entry.id   8d7c52e65b7ac756e5c6a5c988fba35a
#
_cell.length_a   1.000
_cell.length_b   1.000
_cell.length_c   1.000
_cell.angle_alpha   90.00
_cell.angle_beta   90.00
_cell.angle_gamma   90.00
#
_symmetry.space_group_name_H-M   'P 1'
#
loop_
_entity.id
_entity.type
_entity.pdbx_description
1 polymer ?
#
loop_
_entity_poly.entity_id
_entity_poly.type
_entity_poly.pdbx_seq_one_letter_code
_entity_poly.pdbx_strand_id
1 'polypeptide(L)'
;LTLFGEFKVTPKNEMLSFPSSEDNFFYRDWKILKVDYAVVGSFKEISGSNIFIEYFVFNVPLKKLILKGDISGDINEFDQISKVISNRTYKAITGLDGIFNTKLAYVLNPDKEVYKICVSDIDGSNEQVLFESTAPLMSPSWSSDIKKLAYVSFEKGYPEIYMQDLFSGNRESIKTLGLSNSAPVWSPDNKKLAFVMSMSGNPDIYIYNLKNNKISRHTTHCLLYTSPSPRD
;
A
#
# COMPACT_ATOMS: atom_id res chain seq x y z
N LEU A 1 13.37 2.94 4.51
CA LEU A 1 13.18 2.73 5.96
C LEU A 1 12.81 4.01 6.71
N THR A 2 13.25 5.18 6.29
CA THR A 2 12.93 6.47 6.93
C THR A 2 11.47 6.89 6.80
N LEU A 3 10.73 6.36 5.85
CA LEU A 3 9.36 6.75 5.52
C LEU A 3 8.40 6.69 6.73
N PHE A 4 8.58 5.70 7.59
CA PHE A 4 7.69 5.49 8.74
C PHE A 4 8.12 6.24 10.02
N GLY A 5 9.21 7.01 9.95
CA GLY A 5 9.72 7.77 11.11
C GLY A 5 10.33 6.94 12.24
N GLU A 6 10.32 5.62 12.12
CA GLU A 6 10.87 4.69 13.14
C GLU A 6 12.40 4.58 13.08
N PHE A 7 13.00 4.89 11.92
CA PHE A 7 14.43 4.80 11.72
C PHE A 7 15.04 6.16 11.39
N LYS A 8 16.06 6.52 12.12
CA LYS A 8 16.94 7.62 11.79
C LYS A 8 18.14 7.07 11.00
N VAL A 9 18.19 7.37 9.71
CA VAL A 9 19.31 6.91 8.86
C VAL A 9 20.50 7.83 9.00
N THR A 10 21.69 7.26 9.24
CA THR A 10 22.95 8.00 9.26
C THR A 10 23.30 8.46 7.85
N PRO A 11 23.55 9.75 7.62
CA PRO A 11 23.96 10.26 6.33
C PRO A 11 25.28 9.64 5.85
N LYS A 12 25.41 9.44 4.54
CA LYS A 12 26.59 8.78 3.93
C LYS A 12 27.91 9.47 4.28
N ASN A 13 27.92 10.79 4.39
CA ASN A 13 29.08 11.59 4.75
C ASN A 13 29.53 11.45 6.21
N GLU A 14 28.70 10.88 7.06
CA GLU A 14 29.02 10.59 8.46
C GLU A 14 29.51 9.15 8.67
N MET A 15 29.40 8.29 7.65
CA MET A 15 29.83 6.89 7.73
C MET A 15 31.36 6.77 7.71
N LEU A 16 31.92 5.95 8.61
CA LEU A 16 33.36 5.74 8.74
C LEU A 16 33.90 4.67 7.79
N SER A 17 33.05 3.77 7.29
CA SER A 17 33.43 2.69 6.38
C SER A 17 32.25 2.29 5.50
N PHE A 18 32.54 1.66 4.36
CA PHE A 18 31.56 1.18 3.39
C PHE A 18 31.78 -0.32 3.10
N PRO A 19 31.52 -1.19 4.07
CA PRO A 19 31.66 -2.62 3.87
C PRO A 19 30.63 -3.14 2.84
N SER A 20 31.03 -4.14 2.07
CA SER A 20 30.18 -4.78 1.05
C SER A 20 29.90 -6.25 1.34
N SER A 21 30.53 -6.81 2.38
CA SER A 21 30.40 -8.20 2.79
C SER A 21 30.49 -8.35 4.30
N GLU A 22 30.17 -9.54 4.81
CA GLU A 22 30.30 -9.87 6.23
C GLU A 22 31.75 -9.81 6.70
N ASP A 23 32.71 -10.28 5.89
CA ASP A 23 34.13 -10.37 6.27
C ASP A 23 34.79 -9.00 6.46
N ASN A 24 34.31 -7.98 5.78
CA ASN A 24 34.86 -6.62 5.88
C ASN A 24 34.02 -5.67 6.75
N PHE A 25 33.06 -6.23 7.51
CA PHE A 25 32.24 -5.48 8.44
C PHE A 25 32.88 -5.38 9.83
N PHE A 26 33.26 -4.19 10.26
CA PHE A 26 33.87 -3.95 11.55
C PHE A 26 32.90 -3.24 12.50
N TYR A 27 32.33 -3.96 13.47
CA TYR A 27 31.37 -3.43 14.46
C TYR A 27 31.85 -2.19 15.20
N ARG A 28 33.18 -2.02 15.36
CA ARG A 28 33.78 -0.89 16.05
C ARG A 28 33.40 0.44 15.37
N ASP A 29 33.46 0.50 14.05
CA ASP A 29 33.24 1.72 13.27
C ASP A 29 31.79 2.20 13.44
N TRP A 30 30.86 1.28 13.41
CA TRP A 30 29.43 1.55 13.58
C TRP A 30 29.04 1.85 15.02
N LYS A 31 29.73 1.24 16.00
CA LYS A 31 29.55 1.53 17.42
C LYS A 31 29.96 2.95 17.80
N ILE A 32 31.02 3.48 17.19
CA ILE A 32 31.45 4.89 17.36
C ILE A 32 30.34 5.85 16.90
N LEU A 33 29.64 5.51 15.83
CA LEU A 33 28.52 6.28 15.32
C LEU A 33 27.21 6.11 16.11
N LYS A 34 27.21 5.25 17.16
CA LYS A 34 26.03 4.91 17.98
C LYS A 34 24.86 4.41 17.15
N VAL A 35 25.15 3.61 16.13
CA VAL A 35 24.15 3.01 15.25
C VAL A 35 23.68 1.68 15.86
N ASP A 36 22.38 1.45 15.87
CA ASP A 36 21.80 0.20 16.37
C ASP A 36 21.84 -0.93 15.33
N TYR A 37 21.59 -0.58 14.07
CA TYR A 37 21.59 -1.53 12.96
C TYR A 37 22.36 -0.98 11.76
N ALA A 38 23.08 -1.86 11.09
CA ALA A 38 23.75 -1.53 9.82
C ALA A 38 23.24 -2.47 8.72
N VAL A 39 22.89 -1.90 7.57
CA VAL A 39 22.54 -2.63 6.35
C VAL A 39 23.65 -2.39 5.34
N VAL A 40 24.30 -3.44 4.92
CA VAL A 40 25.40 -3.40 3.97
C VAL A 40 25.17 -4.42 2.86
N GLY A 41 25.80 -4.24 1.72
CA GLY A 41 25.65 -5.18 0.63
C GLY A 41 26.55 -4.89 -0.55
N SER A 42 26.55 -5.81 -1.49
CA SER A 42 27.21 -5.70 -2.76
C SER A 42 26.24 -5.87 -3.91
N PHE A 43 26.56 -5.24 -4.99
CA PHE A 43 25.82 -5.25 -6.23
C PHE A 43 26.75 -5.74 -7.35
N LYS A 44 26.27 -6.66 -8.18
CA LYS A 44 26.99 -7.20 -9.33
C LYS A 44 26.07 -7.27 -10.53
N GLU A 45 26.53 -6.80 -11.68
CA GLU A 45 25.91 -7.06 -12.96
C GLU A 45 26.25 -8.50 -13.39
N ILE A 46 25.25 -9.28 -13.82
CA ILE A 46 25.45 -10.65 -14.26
C ILE A 46 25.54 -10.69 -15.78
N SER A 47 24.49 -10.21 -16.48
CA SER A 47 24.46 -10.11 -17.94
C SER A 47 23.32 -9.17 -18.38
N GLY A 48 23.56 -8.30 -19.35
CA GLY A 48 22.57 -7.33 -19.83
C GLY A 48 22.08 -6.43 -18.71
N SER A 49 20.77 -6.39 -18.49
CA SER A 49 20.15 -5.64 -17.40
C SER A 49 20.02 -6.42 -16.07
N ASN A 50 20.44 -7.68 -16.04
CA ASN A 50 20.30 -8.52 -14.85
C ASN A 50 21.38 -8.19 -13.81
N ILE A 51 20.93 -8.01 -12.58
CA ILE A 51 21.74 -7.71 -11.41
C ILE A 51 21.56 -8.77 -10.33
N PHE A 52 22.61 -8.94 -9.53
CA PHE A 52 22.60 -9.71 -8.29
C PHE A 52 22.99 -8.80 -7.13
N ILE A 53 22.19 -8.81 -6.09
CA ILE A 53 22.42 -8.06 -4.85
C ILE A 53 22.52 -9.06 -3.71
N GLU A 54 23.62 -9.03 -2.99
CA GLU A 54 23.78 -9.71 -1.70
C GLU A 54 23.79 -8.64 -0.61
N TYR A 55 23.03 -8.87 0.49
CA TYR A 55 22.94 -7.89 1.56
C TYR A 55 22.92 -8.56 2.93
N PHE A 56 23.34 -7.80 3.94
CA PHE A 56 23.51 -8.24 5.32
C PHE A 56 22.91 -7.17 6.25
N VAL A 57 22.26 -7.62 7.32
CA VAL A 57 21.75 -6.74 8.37
C VAL A 57 22.40 -7.14 9.68
N PHE A 58 23.10 -6.19 10.29
CA PHE A 58 23.81 -6.38 11.55
C PHE A 58 23.11 -5.63 12.68
N ASN A 59 22.97 -6.30 13.83
CA ASN A 59 22.68 -5.65 15.10
C ASN A 59 24.03 -5.27 15.74
N VAL A 60 24.33 -3.98 15.79
CA VAL A 60 25.64 -3.46 16.19
C VAL A 60 25.88 -3.63 17.70
N PRO A 61 24.93 -3.27 18.61
CA PRO A 61 25.07 -3.51 20.04
C PRO A 61 25.33 -4.98 20.39
N LEU A 62 24.57 -5.89 19.79
CA LEU A 62 24.66 -7.32 20.05
C LEU A 62 25.80 -8.00 19.28
N LYS A 63 26.50 -7.31 18.40
CA LYS A 63 27.53 -7.85 17.50
C LYS A 63 27.06 -9.10 16.76
N LYS A 64 25.86 -9.04 16.19
CA LYS A 64 25.23 -10.21 15.56
C LYS A 64 24.75 -9.87 14.15
N LEU A 65 25.05 -10.76 13.19
CA LEU A 65 24.37 -10.80 11.90
C LEU A 65 22.95 -11.33 12.13
N ILE A 66 21.91 -10.54 11.79
CA ILE A 66 20.51 -10.91 12.00
C ILE A 66 19.80 -11.29 10.69
N LEU A 67 20.34 -10.88 9.55
CA LEU A 67 19.82 -11.27 8.24
C LEU A 67 20.98 -11.30 7.23
N LYS A 68 21.06 -12.39 6.46
CA LYS A 68 21.78 -12.49 5.20
C LYS A 68 20.76 -12.84 4.13
N GLY A 69 20.78 -12.10 3.03
CA GLY A 69 19.87 -12.31 1.91
C GLY A 69 20.51 -11.97 0.58
N ASP A 70 19.92 -12.52 -0.45
CA ASP A 70 20.25 -12.21 -1.83
C ASP A 70 18.97 -12.03 -2.67
N ILE A 71 19.11 -11.35 -3.78
CA ILE A 71 18.06 -11.13 -4.77
C ILE A 71 18.66 -10.87 -6.14
N SER A 72 18.08 -11.48 -7.16
CA SER A 72 18.40 -11.22 -8.57
C SER A 72 17.18 -10.60 -9.24
N GLY A 73 17.41 -9.71 -10.20
CA GLY A 73 16.34 -9.09 -10.97
C GLY A 73 16.88 -8.16 -12.05
N ASP A 74 16.01 -7.50 -12.77
CA ASP A 74 16.35 -6.49 -13.76
C ASP A 74 16.67 -5.15 -13.07
N ILE A 75 17.72 -4.45 -13.53
CA ILE A 75 18.09 -3.13 -12.99
C ILE A 75 16.98 -2.09 -13.18
N ASN A 76 16.16 -2.26 -14.21
CA ASN A 76 14.99 -1.40 -14.45
C ASN A 76 13.90 -1.58 -13.37
N GLU A 77 13.93 -2.71 -12.64
CA GLU A 77 13.05 -3.00 -11.50
C GLU A 77 13.71 -2.72 -10.14
N PHE A 78 14.81 -1.96 -10.12
CA PHE A 78 15.60 -1.71 -8.91
C PHE A 78 14.76 -1.13 -7.76
N ASP A 79 13.77 -0.30 -8.07
CA ASP A 79 12.83 0.21 -7.07
C ASP A 79 12.06 -0.92 -6.37
N GLN A 80 11.54 -1.88 -7.12
CA GLN A 80 10.83 -3.05 -6.56
C GLN A 80 11.78 -3.94 -5.75
N ILE A 81 12.99 -4.16 -6.25
CA ILE A 81 14.03 -4.92 -5.54
C ILE A 81 14.34 -4.24 -4.19
N SER A 82 14.52 -2.93 -4.19
CA SER A 82 14.82 -2.16 -2.98
C SER A 82 13.70 -2.24 -1.94
N LYS A 83 12.43 -2.24 -2.37
CA LYS A 83 11.25 -2.42 -1.51
C LYS A 83 11.21 -3.81 -0.88
N VAL A 84 11.57 -4.86 -1.65
CA VAL A 84 11.66 -6.23 -1.13
C VAL A 84 12.75 -6.34 -0.06
N ILE A 85 13.94 -5.78 -0.33
CA ILE A 85 15.05 -5.73 0.64
C ILE A 85 14.62 -4.96 1.90
N SER A 86 13.94 -3.83 1.74
CA SER A 86 13.44 -3.01 2.85
C SER A 86 12.43 -3.78 3.72
N ASN A 87 11.49 -4.52 3.11
CA ASN A 87 10.54 -5.36 3.84
C ASN A 87 11.23 -6.45 4.66
N ARG A 88 12.18 -7.18 4.03
CA ARG A 88 12.94 -8.23 4.71
C ARG A 88 13.79 -7.67 5.85
N THR A 89 14.43 -6.52 5.63
CA THR A 89 15.22 -5.79 6.63
C THR A 89 14.34 -5.34 7.80
N TYR A 90 13.21 -4.72 7.52
CA TYR A 90 12.26 -4.28 8.53
C TYR A 90 11.80 -5.45 9.40
N LYS A 91 11.42 -6.56 8.77
CA LYS A 91 11.02 -7.77 9.49
C LYS A 91 12.13 -8.35 10.35
N ALA A 92 13.38 -8.35 9.88
CA ALA A 92 14.52 -8.84 10.66
C ALA A 92 14.82 -7.97 11.88
N ILE A 93 14.56 -6.67 11.81
CA ILE A 93 14.81 -5.72 12.89
C ILE A 93 13.65 -5.70 13.90
N THR A 94 12.41 -5.65 13.43
CA THR A 94 11.22 -5.40 14.28
C THR A 94 10.40 -6.65 14.59
N GLY A 95 10.55 -7.71 13.79
CA GLY A 95 9.69 -8.89 13.83
C GLY A 95 8.35 -8.72 13.10
N LEU A 96 8.04 -7.53 12.62
CA LEU A 96 6.79 -7.20 11.91
C LEU A 96 6.99 -7.24 10.39
N ASP A 97 5.94 -7.55 9.65
CA ASP A 97 5.99 -7.48 8.18
C ASP A 97 6.06 -6.02 7.72
N GLY A 98 6.97 -5.73 6.79
CA GLY A 98 7.09 -4.41 6.19
C GLY A 98 6.00 -4.17 5.13
N ILE A 99 5.67 -2.90 4.90
CA ILE A 99 4.64 -2.48 3.94
C ILE A 99 5.21 -1.65 2.78
N PHE A 100 6.53 -1.73 2.54
CA PHE A 100 7.23 -0.88 1.54
C PHE A 100 6.82 -1.13 0.09
N ASN A 101 6.23 -2.29 -0.23
CA ASN A 101 5.70 -2.63 -1.55
C ASN A 101 4.17 -2.54 -1.63
N THR A 102 3.52 -1.88 -0.66
CA THR A 102 2.09 -1.62 -0.72
C THR A 102 1.77 -0.39 -1.56
N LYS A 103 0.52 -0.30 -2.01
CA LYS A 103 0.00 0.80 -2.79
C LYS A 103 -1.02 1.61 -1.98
N LEU A 104 -1.05 2.91 -2.25
CA LEU A 104 -2.10 3.81 -1.76
C LEU A 104 -3.11 4.08 -2.87
N ALA A 105 -4.39 4.17 -2.50
CA ALA A 105 -5.42 4.76 -3.34
C ALA A 105 -6.07 5.91 -2.55
N TYR A 106 -6.18 7.06 -3.18
CA TYR A 106 -6.68 8.26 -2.52
C TYR A 106 -7.39 9.19 -3.51
N VAL A 107 -8.11 10.15 -2.96
CA VAL A 107 -8.77 11.19 -3.74
C VAL A 107 -8.02 12.50 -3.55
N LEU A 108 -7.66 13.14 -4.66
CA LEU A 108 -7.17 14.52 -4.68
C LEU A 108 -8.27 15.46 -5.17
N ASN A 109 -8.29 16.65 -4.61
CA ASN A 109 -9.09 17.79 -5.07
C ASN A 109 -8.23 19.05 -4.99
N PRO A 110 -7.28 19.23 -5.94
CA PRO A 110 -6.28 20.29 -5.86
C PRO A 110 -6.88 21.69 -5.96
N ASP A 111 -7.88 21.89 -6.78
CA ASP A 111 -8.45 23.21 -7.15
C ASP A 111 -9.90 23.38 -6.74
N LYS A 112 -10.46 22.42 -5.98
CA LYS A 112 -11.88 22.36 -5.58
C LYS A 112 -12.88 22.17 -6.74
N GLU A 113 -12.42 22.12 -7.97
CA GLU A 113 -13.25 21.97 -9.18
C GLU A 113 -13.14 20.57 -9.75
N VAL A 114 -11.97 19.91 -9.59
CA VAL A 114 -11.70 18.59 -10.17
C VAL A 114 -11.28 17.62 -9.07
N TYR A 115 -11.95 16.48 -9.02
CA TYR A 115 -11.61 15.35 -8.17
C TYR A 115 -10.86 14.30 -8.97
N LYS A 116 -9.81 13.73 -8.40
CA LYS A 116 -8.99 12.69 -9.02
C LYS A 116 -8.88 11.48 -8.11
N ILE A 117 -9.14 10.30 -8.65
CA ILE A 117 -8.71 9.05 -7.99
C ILE A 117 -7.29 8.76 -8.42
N CYS A 118 -6.39 8.73 -7.46
CA CYS A 118 -4.99 8.46 -7.67
C CYS A 118 -4.57 7.16 -6.99
N VAL A 119 -3.57 6.50 -7.55
CA VAL A 119 -2.83 5.43 -6.93
C VAL A 119 -1.35 5.76 -6.95
N SER A 120 -0.65 5.40 -5.89
CA SER A 120 0.81 5.56 -5.80
C SER A 120 1.42 4.42 -4.99
N ASP A 121 2.73 4.36 -4.96
CA ASP A 121 3.44 3.59 -3.96
C ASP A 121 3.27 4.23 -2.58
N ILE A 122 3.57 3.49 -1.51
CA ILE A 122 3.40 3.95 -0.12
C ILE A 122 4.20 5.21 0.20
N ASP A 123 5.27 5.47 -0.53
CA ASP A 123 6.13 6.65 -0.40
C ASP A 123 5.68 7.85 -1.25
N GLY A 124 4.54 7.72 -1.94
CA GLY A 124 4.00 8.73 -2.86
C GLY A 124 4.63 8.71 -4.26
N SER A 125 5.63 7.88 -4.51
CA SER A 125 6.21 7.74 -5.83
C SER A 125 5.27 7.00 -6.80
N ASN A 126 5.56 7.08 -8.12
CA ASN A 126 4.80 6.40 -9.16
C ASN A 126 3.29 6.73 -9.14
N GLU A 127 2.94 7.99 -8.79
CA GLU A 127 1.56 8.46 -8.81
C GLU A 127 0.96 8.33 -10.22
N GLN A 128 -0.24 7.76 -10.27
CA GLN A 128 -1.03 7.62 -11.48
C GLN A 128 -2.46 8.07 -11.20
N VAL A 129 -3.00 8.92 -12.08
CA VAL A 129 -4.41 9.31 -12.06
C VAL A 129 -5.20 8.24 -12.80
N LEU A 130 -6.11 7.57 -12.09
CA LEU A 130 -6.98 6.54 -12.67
C LEU A 130 -8.25 7.11 -13.28
N PHE A 131 -8.78 8.17 -12.66
CA PHE A 131 -10.03 8.78 -13.07
C PHE A 131 -10.11 10.23 -12.59
N GLU A 132 -10.65 11.11 -13.43
CA GLU A 132 -10.93 12.51 -13.11
C GLU A 132 -12.42 12.82 -13.29
N SER A 133 -12.97 13.67 -12.44
CA SER A 133 -14.37 14.10 -12.47
C SER A 133 -14.53 15.51 -11.89
N THR A 134 -15.46 16.28 -12.45
CA THR A 134 -15.91 17.54 -11.84
C THR A 134 -16.90 17.31 -10.69
N ALA A 135 -17.44 16.09 -10.58
CA ALA A 135 -18.29 15.68 -9.47
C ALA A 135 -17.45 14.98 -8.38
N PRO A 136 -17.86 15.03 -7.11
CA PRO A 136 -17.13 14.41 -6.01
C PRO A 136 -16.85 12.92 -6.22
N LEU A 137 -15.65 12.50 -5.83
CA LEU A 137 -15.20 11.13 -5.75
C LEU A 137 -14.85 10.81 -4.31
N MET A 138 -15.18 9.60 -3.81
CA MET A 138 -15.01 9.26 -2.39
C MET A 138 -14.71 7.78 -2.18
N SER A 139 -14.16 7.45 -1.02
CA SER A 139 -14.06 6.10 -0.46
C SER A 139 -13.44 5.06 -1.41
N PRO A 140 -12.23 5.29 -1.93
CA PRO A 140 -11.56 4.27 -2.72
C PRO A 140 -11.25 3.03 -1.86
N SER A 141 -11.43 1.84 -2.43
CA SER A 141 -11.22 0.56 -1.77
C SER A 141 -10.59 -0.45 -2.73
N TRP A 142 -9.46 -1.03 -2.33
CA TRP A 142 -8.74 -2.04 -3.09
C TRP A 142 -9.41 -3.41 -3.06
N SER A 143 -9.43 -4.09 -4.21
CA SER A 143 -9.59 -5.54 -4.21
C SER A 143 -8.37 -6.22 -3.57
N SER A 144 -8.56 -7.39 -2.94
CA SER A 144 -7.48 -8.08 -2.22
C SER A 144 -6.31 -8.51 -3.12
N ASP A 145 -6.57 -8.68 -4.43
CA ASP A 145 -5.55 -9.00 -5.44
C ASP A 145 -4.93 -7.75 -6.10
N ILE A 146 -5.30 -6.54 -5.64
CA ILE A 146 -4.79 -5.25 -6.11
C ILE A 146 -5.04 -5.02 -7.63
N LYS A 147 -6.00 -5.73 -8.22
CA LYS A 147 -6.33 -5.59 -9.66
C LYS A 147 -7.46 -4.62 -9.91
N LYS A 148 -8.31 -4.38 -8.94
CA LYS A 148 -9.49 -3.52 -9.05
C LYS A 148 -9.57 -2.52 -7.91
N LEU A 149 -10.19 -1.38 -8.22
CA LEU A 149 -10.53 -0.35 -7.25
C LEU A 149 -12.04 -0.13 -7.28
N ALA A 150 -12.69 -0.15 -6.11
CA ALA A 150 -14.06 0.32 -5.96
C ALA A 150 -14.06 1.72 -5.35
N TYR A 151 -14.98 2.57 -5.76
CA TYR A 151 -15.11 3.93 -5.22
C TYR A 151 -16.51 4.48 -5.47
N VAL A 152 -16.84 5.57 -4.80
CA VAL A 152 -18.09 6.31 -4.99
C VAL A 152 -17.85 7.49 -5.92
N SER A 153 -18.74 7.69 -6.90
CA SER A 153 -18.76 8.86 -7.78
C SER A 153 -20.13 9.50 -7.80
N PHE A 154 -20.15 10.84 -7.83
CA PHE A 154 -21.35 11.66 -7.92
C PHE A 154 -21.61 12.19 -9.34
N GLU A 155 -20.96 11.65 -10.37
CA GLU A 155 -21.07 12.11 -11.76
C GLU A 155 -22.48 12.08 -12.34
N LYS A 156 -23.39 11.26 -11.79
CA LYS A 156 -24.81 11.21 -12.16
C LYS A 156 -25.72 12.10 -11.31
N GLY A 157 -25.13 12.97 -10.46
CA GLY A 157 -25.86 13.83 -9.53
C GLY A 157 -26.25 13.12 -8.21
N TYR A 158 -25.97 11.84 -8.06
CA TYR A 158 -26.16 11.06 -6.84
C TYR A 158 -24.99 10.05 -6.66
N PRO A 159 -24.71 9.61 -5.43
CA PRO A 159 -23.61 8.70 -5.17
C PRO A 159 -23.88 7.31 -5.75
N GLU A 160 -23.01 6.87 -6.64
CA GLU A 160 -23.03 5.52 -7.22
C GLU A 160 -21.68 4.85 -7.01
N ILE A 161 -21.68 3.53 -6.81
CA ILE A 161 -20.44 2.77 -6.64
C ILE A 161 -19.96 2.30 -8.00
N TYR A 162 -18.71 2.58 -8.29
CA TYR A 162 -18.00 2.12 -9.48
C TYR A 162 -16.92 1.11 -9.09
N MET A 163 -16.69 0.16 -9.96
CA MET A 163 -15.55 -0.75 -9.94
C MET A 163 -14.73 -0.51 -11.19
N GLN A 164 -13.45 -0.29 -11.03
CA GLN A 164 -12.50 -0.05 -12.13
C GLN A 164 -11.40 -1.10 -12.12
N ASP A 165 -11.17 -1.73 -13.25
CA ASP A 165 -10.05 -2.62 -13.48
C ASP A 165 -8.80 -1.78 -13.81
N LEU A 166 -7.70 -2.02 -13.11
CA LEU A 166 -6.51 -1.18 -13.20
C LEU A 166 -5.63 -1.49 -14.43
N PHE A 167 -5.80 -2.66 -15.02
CA PHE A 167 -5.02 -3.07 -16.19
C PHE A 167 -5.72 -2.69 -17.49
N SER A 168 -7.02 -2.95 -17.58
CA SER A 168 -7.80 -2.65 -18.78
C SER A 168 -8.39 -1.24 -18.78
N GLY A 169 -8.45 -0.57 -17.63
CA GLY A 169 -9.13 0.70 -17.45
C GLY A 169 -10.66 0.61 -17.49
N ASN A 170 -11.21 -0.60 -17.67
CA ASN A 170 -12.65 -0.80 -17.73
C ASN A 170 -13.32 -0.40 -16.41
N ARG A 171 -14.40 0.38 -16.53
CA ARG A 171 -15.13 0.95 -15.42
C ARG A 171 -16.60 0.55 -15.48
N GLU A 172 -17.12 -0.05 -14.42
CA GLU A 172 -18.49 -0.52 -14.33
C GLU A 172 -19.16 0.06 -13.08
N SER A 173 -20.41 0.51 -13.21
CA SER A 173 -21.20 0.93 -12.06
C SER A 173 -22.05 -0.22 -11.52
N ILE A 174 -22.17 -0.30 -10.19
CA ILE A 174 -23.13 -1.19 -9.53
C ILE A 174 -24.49 -0.49 -9.58
N LYS A 175 -25.44 -1.08 -10.31
CA LYS A 175 -26.81 -0.57 -10.37
C LYS A 175 -27.50 -0.80 -9.02
N THR A 176 -27.49 0.21 -8.17
CA THR A 176 -28.15 0.22 -6.87
C THR A 176 -29.54 0.82 -6.97
N LEU A 177 -30.42 0.41 -6.08
CA LEU A 177 -31.78 0.95 -5.99
C LEU A 177 -31.92 2.08 -4.95
N GLY A 178 -30.83 2.35 -4.21
CA GLY A 178 -30.81 3.34 -3.13
C GLY A 178 -30.33 4.71 -3.59
N LEU A 179 -30.83 5.74 -2.90
CA LEU A 179 -30.45 7.15 -3.16
C LEU A 179 -29.09 7.53 -2.60
N SER A 180 -28.57 6.78 -1.64
CA SER A 180 -27.27 7.02 -1.01
C SER A 180 -26.46 5.73 -0.96
N ASN A 181 -25.29 5.74 -1.56
CA ASN A 181 -24.37 4.61 -1.60
C ASN A 181 -22.99 5.08 -1.12
N SER A 182 -22.36 4.33 -0.22
CA SER A 182 -21.07 4.73 0.35
C SER A 182 -20.25 3.54 0.84
N ALA A 183 -18.97 3.81 1.15
CA ALA A 183 -18.04 2.92 1.81
C ALA A 183 -17.98 1.49 1.21
N PRO A 184 -17.65 1.34 -0.08
CA PRO A 184 -17.45 0.02 -0.68
C PRO A 184 -16.24 -0.67 -0.07
N VAL A 185 -16.38 -1.98 0.24
CA VAL A 185 -15.28 -2.82 0.76
C VAL A 185 -15.33 -4.19 0.10
N TRP A 186 -14.20 -4.63 -0.43
CA TRP A 186 -14.07 -5.93 -1.06
C TRP A 186 -13.99 -7.07 -0.04
N SER A 187 -14.58 -8.22 -0.39
CA SER A 187 -14.34 -9.46 0.35
C SER A 187 -12.92 -9.98 0.07
N PRO A 188 -12.30 -10.73 1.03
CA PRO A 188 -10.94 -11.27 0.86
C PRO A 188 -10.76 -12.17 -0.37
N ASP A 189 -11.83 -12.82 -0.82
CA ASP A 189 -11.86 -13.69 -2.00
C ASP A 189 -12.18 -12.97 -3.31
N ASN A 190 -12.34 -11.65 -3.29
CA ASN A 190 -12.70 -10.78 -4.41
C ASN A 190 -14.02 -11.12 -5.11
N LYS A 191 -14.91 -11.91 -4.48
CA LYS A 191 -16.19 -12.32 -5.09
C LYS A 191 -17.36 -11.45 -4.72
N LYS A 192 -17.22 -10.64 -3.68
CA LYS A 192 -18.28 -9.79 -3.15
C LYS A 192 -17.76 -8.39 -2.84
N LEU A 193 -18.68 -7.43 -2.87
CA LEU A 193 -18.45 -6.08 -2.39
C LEU A 193 -19.51 -5.75 -1.35
N ALA A 194 -19.10 -5.40 -0.14
CA ALA A 194 -19.97 -4.84 0.88
C ALA A 194 -20.03 -3.33 0.70
N PHE A 195 -21.17 -2.70 0.94
CA PHE A 195 -21.33 -1.25 0.91
C PHE A 195 -22.53 -0.82 1.74
N VAL A 196 -22.57 0.44 2.08
CA VAL A 196 -23.71 1.05 2.75
C VAL A 196 -24.66 1.62 1.71
N MET A 197 -25.96 1.31 1.85
CA MET A 197 -27.01 1.86 1.00
C MET A 197 -28.21 2.26 1.84
N SER A 198 -28.80 3.43 1.56
CA SER A 198 -30.06 3.87 2.17
C SER A 198 -31.20 3.68 1.18
N MET A 199 -32.08 2.72 1.46
CA MET A 199 -33.23 2.39 0.61
C MET A 199 -34.58 2.76 1.23
N SER A 200 -34.66 2.74 2.55
CA SER A 200 -35.91 2.98 3.32
C SER A 200 -35.75 4.01 4.43
N GLY A 201 -34.88 5.00 4.22
CA GLY A 201 -34.61 6.07 5.19
C GLY A 201 -33.45 5.78 6.13
N ASN A 202 -33.14 4.52 6.40
CA ASN A 202 -31.99 4.13 7.23
C ASN A 202 -30.87 3.53 6.38
N PRO A 203 -29.59 3.87 6.68
CA PRO A 203 -28.46 3.23 6.05
C PRO A 203 -28.27 1.80 6.58
N ASP A 204 -28.15 0.83 5.67
CA ASP A 204 -27.87 -0.57 5.96
C ASP A 204 -26.69 -1.08 5.14
N ILE A 205 -26.12 -2.20 5.59
CA ILE A 205 -25.06 -2.88 4.85
C ILE A 205 -25.71 -3.82 3.82
N TYR A 206 -25.26 -3.71 2.60
CA TYR A 206 -25.63 -4.58 1.48
C TYR A 206 -24.40 -5.29 0.93
N ILE A 207 -24.63 -6.47 0.38
CA ILE A 207 -23.61 -7.29 -0.27
C ILE A 207 -23.96 -7.43 -1.74
N TYR A 208 -23.08 -7.00 -2.61
CA TYR A 208 -23.11 -7.26 -4.05
C TYR A 208 -22.28 -8.49 -4.36
N ASN A 209 -22.87 -9.46 -5.06
CA ASN A 209 -22.19 -10.66 -5.52
C ASN A 209 -21.77 -10.48 -6.98
N LEU A 210 -20.47 -10.44 -7.26
CA LEU A 210 -19.91 -10.19 -8.59
C LEU A 210 -20.24 -11.30 -9.60
N LYS A 211 -20.48 -12.53 -9.15
CA LYS A 211 -20.75 -13.66 -10.05
C LYS A 211 -22.13 -13.60 -10.70
N ASN A 212 -23.13 -13.14 -9.96
CA ASN A 212 -24.53 -13.15 -10.40
C ASN A 212 -25.18 -11.76 -10.41
N ASN A 213 -24.41 -10.72 -10.11
CA ASN A 213 -24.82 -9.31 -10.07
C ASN A 213 -26.03 -9.04 -9.13
N LYS A 214 -26.18 -9.85 -8.07
CA LYS A 214 -27.25 -9.70 -7.10
C LYS A 214 -26.82 -8.90 -5.89
N ILE A 215 -27.69 -7.99 -5.46
CA ILE A 215 -27.56 -7.23 -4.21
C ILE A 215 -28.48 -7.88 -3.16
N SER A 216 -27.97 -8.10 -1.97
CA SER A 216 -28.73 -8.59 -0.81
C SER A 216 -28.47 -7.70 0.40
N ARG A 217 -29.51 -7.38 1.14
CA ARG A 217 -29.41 -6.67 2.42
C ARG A 217 -28.81 -7.61 3.47
N HIS A 218 -27.80 -7.15 4.18
CA HIS A 218 -27.11 -7.93 5.22
C HIS A 218 -27.55 -7.54 6.63
N THR A 219 -27.83 -6.26 6.87
CA THR A 219 -28.32 -5.76 8.16
C THR A 219 -29.74 -5.23 8.02
N THR A 220 -30.56 -5.37 9.09
CA THR A 220 -31.94 -4.89 9.15
C THR A 220 -32.18 -3.86 10.26
N HIS A 221 -31.18 -3.66 11.15
CA HIS A 221 -31.24 -2.73 12.27
C HIS A 221 -29.86 -2.08 12.43
N CYS A 222 -29.44 -1.32 11.44
CA CYS A 222 -28.12 -0.73 11.52
C CYS A 222 -28.13 0.55 12.36
N LEU A 223 -27.74 0.41 13.62
CA LEU A 223 -27.23 1.52 14.41
C LEU A 223 -25.77 1.75 14.01
N LEU A 224 -25.54 2.23 12.77
CA LEU A 224 -24.20 2.62 12.30
C LEU A 224 -23.56 3.77 13.14
N TYR A 225 -24.32 4.26 14.13
CA TYR A 225 -23.88 5.31 15.05
C TYR A 225 -23.11 4.79 16.28
N THR A 226 -22.98 3.48 16.44
CA THR A 226 -22.36 2.86 17.63
C THR A 226 -21.06 2.11 17.34
N SER A 227 -20.40 2.42 16.25
CA SER A 227 -19.00 1.95 16.08
C SER A 227 -18.13 2.68 17.12
N PRO A 228 -17.48 1.97 18.04
CA PRO A 228 -16.57 2.61 18.98
C PRO A 228 -15.48 3.34 18.21
N SER A 229 -15.25 4.59 18.59
CA SER A 229 -14.12 5.34 18.04
C SER A 229 -12.83 4.66 18.51
N PRO A 230 -11.79 4.57 17.67
CA PRO A 230 -10.47 4.09 18.10
C PRO A 230 -9.81 4.94 19.18
N ARG A 231 -10.51 5.96 19.71
CA ARG A 231 -10.02 6.90 20.73
C ARG A 231 -10.66 6.71 22.10
N ASP A 232 -11.55 5.73 22.27
CA ASP A 232 -12.15 5.41 23.56
C ASP A 232 -11.42 4.25 24.24
#